data_ecbfd6fcb8075875e74507fef2d94b10
#
_entry.id   ecbfd6fcb8075875e74507fef2d94b10
#
_cell.length_a   1.000
_cell.length_b   1.000
_cell.length_c   1.000
_cell.angle_alpha   90.00
_cell.angle_beta   90.00
_cell.angle_gamma   90.00
#
_symmetry.space_group_name_H-M   'P 1'
#
loop_
_entity.id
_entity.type
_entity.pdbx_description
1 polymer ?
#
loop_
_entity_poly.entity_id
_entity_poly.type
_entity_poly.pdbx_seq_one_letter_code
_entity_poly.pdbx_strand_id
1 'polypeptide(L)'
;LREAAKEQDVNMVVLPGKFLDRDYAQNTDIMYEYQYDTLFSSVQKGRLDGIIVAANCIGCYTTKERMVEFMHHYDGIPCVLVSSDLEGYVNVSYDNDRGIRQGIDYLVQDLHYTEIGMVGGPKENSDAMERKATFESALWKNGILPQEKRYVEGDLTGNAHSAYARLLDDNPDLEAVFCVNDETAAGFYEEQKA
;
A
#
# COMPACT_ATOMS: atom_id res chain seq x y z
N LEU A 1 -3.20 2.19 -18.58
CA LEU A 1 -4.51 2.80 -18.82
C LEU A 1 -4.51 3.75 -20.03
N ARG A 2 -3.58 4.73 -20.11
CA ARG A 2 -3.55 5.70 -21.22
C ARG A 2 -3.41 5.04 -22.60
N GLU A 3 -2.56 4.03 -22.74
CA GLU A 3 -2.40 3.28 -24.01
C GLU A 3 -3.67 2.51 -24.34
N ALA A 4 -4.21 1.76 -23.38
CA ALA A 4 -5.47 1.03 -23.57
C ALA A 4 -6.65 1.96 -23.93
N ALA A 5 -6.73 3.14 -23.32
CA ALA A 5 -7.74 4.13 -23.66
C ALA A 5 -7.63 4.60 -25.12
N LYS A 6 -6.40 4.82 -25.63
CA LYS A 6 -6.16 5.18 -27.03
C LYS A 6 -6.54 4.06 -27.99
N GLU A 7 -6.20 2.81 -27.65
CA GLU A 7 -6.52 1.63 -28.46
C GLU A 7 -8.03 1.38 -28.57
N GLN A 8 -8.76 1.73 -27.51
CA GLN A 8 -10.21 1.55 -27.42
C GLN A 8 -11.02 2.81 -27.80
N ASP A 9 -10.34 3.87 -28.29
CA ASP A 9 -10.96 5.17 -28.61
C ASP A 9 -11.80 5.75 -27.45
N VAL A 10 -11.26 5.67 -26.23
CA VAL A 10 -11.89 6.14 -24.99
C VAL A 10 -11.23 7.43 -24.53
N ASN A 11 -12.04 8.44 -24.20
CA ASN A 11 -11.57 9.66 -23.56
C ASN A 11 -11.32 9.41 -22.07
N MET A 12 -10.12 9.74 -21.59
CA MET A 12 -9.75 9.56 -20.19
C MET A 12 -9.46 10.90 -19.52
N VAL A 13 -10.14 11.16 -18.41
CA VAL A 13 -9.89 12.29 -17.52
C VAL A 13 -9.27 11.75 -16.23
N VAL A 14 -8.16 12.32 -15.80
CA VAL A 14 -7.50 11.96 -14.54
C VAL A 14 -7.81 13.02 -13.50
N LEU A 15 -8.35 12.61 -12.36
CA LEU A 15 -8.61 13.46 -11.20
C LEU A 15 -7.54 13.15 -10.13
N PRO A 16 -6.50 13.99 -10.00
CA PRO A 16 -5.40 13.73 -9.09
C PRO A 16 -5.77 14.16 -7.65
N GLY A 17 -6.69 13.43 -7.03
CA GLY A 17 -7.00 13.58 -5.61
C GLY A 17 -5.84 13.13 -4.72
N LYS A 18 -6.01 13.31 -3.42
CA LYS A 18 -5.07 12.90 -2.39
C LYS A 18 -5.69 11.80 -1.49
N PHE A 19 -5.27 11.74 -0.25
CA PHE A 19 -5.66 10.70 0.67
C PHE A 19 -6.92 11.10 1.44
N LEU A 20 -7.92 10.24 1.44
CA LEU A 20 -9.10 10.42 2.29
C LEU A 20 -8.70 10.34 3.78
N ASP A 21 -9.33 11.17 4.59
CA ASP A 21 -9.22 11.21 6.06
C ASP A 21 -7.78 11.41 6.60
N ARG A 22 -6.82 11.77 5.75
CA ARG A 22 -5.47 12.11 6.21
C ARG A 22 -5.49 13.40 7.02
N ASP A 23 -4.85 13.38 8.19
CA ASP A 23 -4.60 14.61 8.96
C ASP A 23 -3.46 15.42 8.34
N TYR A 24 -3.84 16.43 7.57
CA TYR A 24 -2.88 17.36 6.95
C TYR A 24 -2.41 18.49 7.89
N ALA A 25 -3.07 18.68 9.05
CA ALA A 25 -2.81 19.83 9.92
C ALA A 25 -1.43 19.77 10.62
N GLN A 26 -0.87 18.57 10.73
CA GLN A 26 0.40 18.34 11.43
C GLN A 26 1.65 18.66 10.59
N ASN A 27 1.51 18.87 9.28
CA ASN A 27 2.63 19.16 8.41
C ASN A 27 2.33 20.40 7.54
N THR A 28 3.05 21.48 7.79
CA THR A 28 2.85 22.78 7.11
C THR A 28 3.08 22.72 5.61
N ASP A 29 3.94 21.81 5.12
CA ASP A 29 4.30 21.72 3.70
C ASP A 29 3.18 21.11 2.87
N ILE A 30 2.32 20.29 3.49
CA ILE A 30 1.24 19.55 2.83
C ILE A 30 -0.16 19.93 3.34
N MET A 31 -0.24 20.89 4.27
CA MET A 31 -1.50 21.23 4.94
C MET A 31 -2.65 21.64 4.00
N TYR A 32 -2.34 22.05 2.78
CA TYR A 32 -3.33 22.44 1.77
C TYR A 32 -3.72 21.32 0.82
N GLU A 33 -3.11 20.14 0.94
CA GLU A 33 -3.34 19.03 0.00
C GLU A 33 -4.78 18.46 0.06
N TYR A 34 -5.50 18.64 1.19
CA TYR A 34 -6.91 18.27 1.29
C TYR A 34 -7.78 18.92 0.19
N GLN A 35 -7.35 20.04 -0.39
CA GLN A 35 -8.08 20.73 -1.45
C GLN A 35 -8.17 19.89 -2.74
N TYR A 36 -7.24 18.96 -2.96
CA TYR A 36 -7.30 18.07 -4.11
C TYR A 36 -8.51 17.11 -4.03
N ASP A 37 -9.00 16.81 -2.83
CA ASP A 37 -10.14 15.90 -2.63
C ASP A 37 -11.46 16.54 -3.11
N THR A 38 -11.51 17.88 -3.25
CA THR A 38 -12.67 18.56 -3.85
C THR A 38 -12.90 18.15 -5.30
N LEU A 39 -11.86 17.65 -5.99
CA LEU A 39 -11.99 17.13 -7.36
C LEU A 39 -12.88 15.89 -7.41
N PHE A 40 -12.92 15.09 -6.36
CA PHE A 40 -13.79 13.90 -6.29
C PHE A 40 -15.26 14.26 -6.39
N SER A 41 -15.68 15.38 -5.77
CA SER A 41 -17.06 15.85 -5.83
C SER A 41 -17.44 16.45 -7.19
N SER A 42 -16.46 16.71 -8.06
CA SER A 42 -16.72 17.24 -9.42
C SER A 42 -17.28 16.19 -10.38
N VAL A 43 -17.19 14.92 -10.03
CA VAL A 43 -17.74 13.80 -10.81
C VAL A 43 -19.26 13.82 -10.72
N GLN A 44 -19.92 13.93 -11.87
CA GLN A 44 -21.38 14.01 -11.94
C GLN A 44 -21.93 12.83 -12.76
N LYS A 45 -23.03 12.25 -12.26
CA LYS A 45 -23.79 11.24 -12.99
C LYS A 45 -24.20 11.77 -14.38
N GLY A 46 -24.08 10.91 -15.39
CA GLY A 46 -24.46 11.23 -16.76
C GLY A 46 -23.42 12.04 -17.56
N ARG A 47 -22.24 12.31 -16.95
CA ARG A 47 -21.10 12.92 -17.66
C ARG A 47 -19.93 11.95 -17.88
N LEU A 48 -19.94 10.82 -17.19
CA LEU A 48 -18.94 9.77 -17.30
C LEU A 48 -19.65 8.45 -17.56
N ASP A 49 -19.10 7.66 -18.46
CA ASP A 49 -19.57 6.32 -18.80
C ASP A 49 -19.05 5.28 -17.79
N GLY A 50 -17.98 5.60 -17.07
CA GLY A 50 -17.40 4.75 -16.03
C GLY A 50 -16.27 5.44 -15.28
N ILE A 51 -15.89 4.90 -14.15
CA ILE A 51 -14.76 5.37 -13.32
C ILE A 51 -13.83 4.22 -12.95
N ILE A 52 -12.55 4.54 -12.84
CA ILE A 52 -11.53 3.67 -12.26
C ILE A 52 -10.99 4.39 -11.04
N VAL A 53 -11.05 3.74 -9.89
CA VAL A 53 -10.62 4.32 -8.61
C VAL A 53 -9.40 3.56 -8.11
N ALA A 54 -8.28 4.27 -7.89
CA ALA A 54 -7.10 3.73 -7.21
C ALA A 54 -7.38 3.68 -5.70
N ALA A 55 -8.24 2.73 -5.28
CA ALA A 55 -8.87 2.71 -3.96
C ALA A 55 -7.85 2.60 -2.83
N ASN A 56 -6.85 1.72 -2.96
CA ASN A 56 -5.80 1.59 -1.94
C ASN A 56 -4.92 2.85 -1.82
N CYS A 57 -4.71 3.58 -2.94
CA CYS A 57 -3.92 4.81 -2.90
C CYS A 57 -4.66 5.92 -2.14
N ILE A 58 -5.93 6.18 -2.49
CA ILE A 58 -6.69 7.28 -1.86
C ILE A 58 -7.20 6.91 -0.47
N GLY A 59 -7.37 5.62 -0.18
CA GLY A 59 -7.92 5.08 1.06
C GLY A 59 -6.88 4.61 2.07
N CYS A 60 -5.58 4.88 1.88
CA CYS A 60 -4.53 4.32 2.74
C CYS A 60 -4.55 4.85 4.20
N TYR A 61 -5.28 5.93 4.47
CA TYR A 61 -5.45 6.52 5.81
C TYR A 61 -6.90 6.45 6.31
N THR A 62 -7.77 5.73 5.61
CA THR A 62 -9.20 5.64 5.99
C THR A 62 -9.63 4.21 6.25
N THR A 63 -10.76 4.04 6.93
CA THR A 63 -11.32 2.71 7.19
C THR A 63 -12.10 2.19 5.98
N LYS A 64 -12.34 0.88 5.98
CA LYS A 64 -13.13 0.21 4.93
C LYS A 64 -14.55 0.78 4.83
N GLU A 65 -15.17 1.06 5.98
CA GLU A 65 -16.51 1.64 6.06
C GLU A 65 -16.55 3.04 5.42
N ARG A 66 -15.56 3.86 5.72
CA ARG A 66 -15.43 5.20 5.12
C ARG A 66 -15.19 5.13 3.62
N MET A 67 -14.41 4.15 3.17
CA MET A 67 -14.21 3.94 1.73
C MET A 67 -15.49 3.51 1.02
N VAL A 68 -16.30 2.65 1.64
CA VAL A 68 -17.65 2.29 1.13
C VAL A 68 -18.53 3.52 1.04
N GLU A 69 -18.58 4.35 2.08
CA GLU A 69 -19.36 5.60 2.11
C GLU A 69 -18.90 6.57 0.99
N PHE A 70 -17.59 6.71 0.80
CA PHE A 70 -17.04 7.48 -0.32
C PHE A 70 -17.51 6.94 -1.68
N MET A 71 -17.50 5.62 -1.86
CA MET A 71 -17.92 4.99 -3.11
C MET A 71 -19.40 5.19 -3.42
N HIS A 72 -20.27 5.31 -2.40
CA HIS A 72 -21.69 5.62 -2.60
C HIS A 72 -21.94 6.95 -3.32
N HIS A 73 -20.99 7.90 -3.28
CA HIS A 73 -21.05 9.12 -4.08
C HIS A 73 -21.16 8.83 -5.58
N TYR A 74 -20.63 7.70 -6.02
CA TYR A 74 -20.57 7.28 -7.43
C TYR A 74 -21.62 6.23 -7.80
N ASP A 75 -22.57 5.94 -6.94
CA ASP A 75 -23.63 4.95 -7.19
C ASP A 75 -24.33 5.20 -8.52
N GLY A 76 -24.45 4.14 -9.34
CA GLY A 76 -25.05 4.19 -10.67
C GLY A 76 -24.09 4.60 -11.79
N ILE A 77 -22.79 4.82 -11.51
CA ILE A 77 -21.73 4.90 -12.51
C ILE A 77 -20.97 3.55 -12.49
N PRO A 78 -20.79 2.88 -13.63
CA PRO A 78 -19.92 1.69 -13.68
C PRO A 78 -18.55 1.98 -13.09
N CYS A 79 -18.11 1.15 -12.12
CA CYS A 79 -16.90 1.41 -11.36
C CYS A 79 -15.99 0.18 -11.32
N VAL A 80 -14.70 0.42 -11.51
CA VAL A 80 -13.63 -0.56 -11.26
C VAL A 80 -12.68 0.00 -10.21
N LEU A 81 -12.43 -0.80 -9.18
CA LEU A 81 -11.46 -0.46 -8.14
C LEU A 81 -10.09 -1.10 -8.46
N VAL A 82 -9.02 -0.40 -8.14
CA VAL A 82 -7.65 -0.90 -8.24
C VAL A 82 -7.10 -1.07 -6.83
N SER A 83 -6.56 -2.26 -6.55
CA SER A 83 -5.99 -2.66 -5.26
C SER A 83 -6.98 -2.43 -4.11
N SER A 84 -8.12 -3.11 -4.16
CA SER A 84 -9.18 -3.01 -3.16
C SER A 84 -9.73 -4.39 -2.80
N ASP A 85 -10.27 -4.51 -1.60
CA ASP A 85 -11.00 -5.67 -1.10
C ASP A 85 -12.50 -5.38 -0.84
N LEU A 86 -13.01 -4.25 -1.35
CA LEU A 86 -14.41 -3.87 -1.17
C LEU A 86 -15.34 -4.82 -1.92
N GLU A 87 -16.27 -5.43 -1.19
CA GLU A 87 -17.29 -6.30 -1.76
C GLU A 87 -18.31 -5.49 -2.60
N GLY A 88 -18.84 -6.13 -3.64
CA GLY A 88 -19.84 -5.52 -4.53
C GLY A 88 -19.26 -4.70 -5.68
N TYR A 89 -17.96 -4.53 -5.76
CA TYR A 89 -17.27 -3.83 -6.85
C TYR A 89 -16.40 -4.77 -7.68
N VAL A 90 -16.20 -4.43 -8.94
CA VAL A 90 -15.17 -5.08 -9.76
C VAL A 90 -13.80 -4.59 -9.28
N ASN A 91 -12.95 -5.52 -8.87
CA ASN A 91 -11.61 -5.20 -8.35
C ASN A 91 -10.52 -5.76 -9.27
N VAL A 92 -9.46 -4.97 -9.46
CA VAL A 92 -8.22 -5.38 -10.11
C VAL A 92 -7.10 -5.18 -9.11
N SER A 93 -6.51 -6.28 -8.64
CA SER A 93 -5.49 -6.26 -7.58
C SER A 93 -4.24 -7.01 -8.03
N TYR A 94 -3.13 -6.73 -7.36
CA TYR A 94 -1.91 -7.53 -7.49
C TYR A 94 -2.05 -8.84 -6.72
N ASP A 95 -1.40 -9.87 -7.21
CA ASP A 95 -1.21 -11.12 -6.48
C ASP A 95 -0.03 -10.96 -5.48
N ASN A 96 -0.31 -10.25 -4.39
CA ASN A 96 0.67 -10.02 -3.32
C ASN A 96 1.16 -11.33 -2.72
N ASP A 97 0.25 -12.30 -2.52
CA ASP A 97 0.58 -13.59 -1.91
C ASP A 97 1.67 -14.31 -2.71
N ARG A 98 1.48 -14.44 -4.00
CA ARG A 98 2.46 -15.12 -4.86
C ARG A 98 3.80 -14.42 -4.89
N GLY A 99 3.81 -13.11 -5.07
CA GLY A 99 5.05 -12.33 -5.17
C GLY A 99 5.89 -12.40 -3.89
N ILE A 100 5.24 -12.24 -2.72
CA ILE A 100 5.91 -12.28 -1.43
C ILE A 100 6.45 -13.68 -1.14
N ARG A 101 5.64 -14.73 -1.39
CA ARG A 101 6.10 -16.12 -1.18
C ARG A 101 7.32 -16.45 -2.04
N GLN A 102 7.32 -16.06 -3.30
CA GLN A 102 8.47 -16.27 -4.18
C GLN A 102 9.72 -15.52 -3.68
N GLY A 103 9.56 -14.28 -3.19
CA GLY A 103 10.67 -13.51 -2.62
C GLY A 103 11.25 -14.16 -1.36
N ILE A 104 10.40 -14.62 -0.45
CA ILE A 104 10.85 -15.30 0.78
C ILE A 104 11.44 -16.66 0.47
N ASP A 105 10.81 -17.45 -0.41
CA ASP A 105 11.36 -18.74 -0.85
C ASP A 105 12.78 -18.54 -1.44
N TYR A 106 13.01 -17.50 -2.25
CA TYR A 106 14.32 -17.15 -2.78
C TYR A 106 15.34 -16.79 -1.69
N LEU A 107 14.96 -15.94 -0.72
CA LEU A 107 15.86 -15.57 0.38
C LEU A 107 16.28 -16.79 1.20
N VAL A 108 15.35 -17.71 1.46
CA VAL A 108 15.62 -18.86 2.33
C VAL A 108 16.25 -20.03 1.56
N GLN A 109 15.72 -20.38 0.40
CA GLN A 109 16.12 -21.61 -0.31
C GLN A 109 17.37 -21.40 -1.18
N ASP A 110 17.49 -20.22 -1.82
CA ASP A 110 18.60 -19.94 -2.72
C ASP A 110 19.75 -19.20 -2.00
N LEU A 111 19.42 -18.20 -1.14
CA LEU A 111 20.43 -17.41 -0.42
C LEU A 111 20.74 -17.96 0.99
N HIS A 112 19.94 -18.90 1.49
CA HIS A 112 20.09 -19.54 2.81
C HIS A 112 20.00 -18.57 4.00
N TYR A 113 19.27 -17.45 3.85
CA TYR A 113 19.01 -16.52 4.92
C TYR A 113 17.93 -17.05 5.85
N THR A 114 18.15 -16.88 7.16
CA THR A 114 17.21 -17.28 8.21
C THR A 114 16.79 -16.13 9.12
N GLU A 115 17.63 -15.09 9.20
CA GLU A 115 17.45 -13.95 10.05
C GLU A 115 16.82 -12.80 9.23
N ILE A 116 15.51 -12.93 8.94
CA ILE A 116 14.77 -12.07 8.04
C ILE A 116 13.81 -11.18 8.82
N GLY A 117 13.93 -9.86 8.65
CA GLY A 117 13.02 -8.87 9.22
C GLY A 117 12.04 -8.29 8.20
N MET A 118 11.06 -7.52 8.70
CA MET A 118 10.11 -6.80 7.87
C MET A 118 9.88 -5.38 8.36
N VAL A 119 9.90 -4.44 7.42
CA VAL A 119 9.30 -3.11 7.60
C VAL A 119 7.94 -3.14 6.91
N GLY A 120 6.88 -3.14 7.71
CA GLY A 120 5.49 -3.15 7.24
C GLY A 120 4.93 -1.75 7.00
N GLY A 121 3.61 -1.66 6.93
CA GLY A 121 2.87 -0.40 6.83
C GLY A 121 1.84 -0.26 7.95
N PRO A 122 1.03 0.82 7.91
CA PRO A 122 0.01 1.09 8.91
C PRO A 122 -1.01 -0.06 9.01
N LYS A 123 -1.48 -0.31 10.23
CA LYS A 123 -2.46 -1.38 10.51
C LYS A 123 -3.81 -1.15 9.84
N GLU A 124 -4.13 0.10 9.55
CA GLU A 124 -5.36 0.51 8.86
C GLU A 124 -5.30 0.20 7.36
N ASN A 125 -4.10 -0.02 6.81
CA ASN A 125 -3.93 -0.35 5.40
C ASN A 125 -4.07 -1.86 5.17
N SER A 126 -5.16 -2.27 4.53
CA SER A 126 -5.49 -3.69 4.28
C SER A 126 -4.42 -4.41 3.46
N ASP A 127 -3.83 -3.73 2.46
CA ASP A 127 -2.78 -4.29 1.59
C ASP A 127 -1.48 -4.53 2.37
N ALA A 128 -1.11 -3.60 3.27
CA ALA A 128 0.04 -3.77 4.15
C ALA A 128 -0.16 -4.94 5.13
N MET A 129 -1.38 -5.09 5.65
CA MET A 129 -1.71 -6.20 6.55
C MET A 129 -1.73 -7.56 5.83
N GLU A 130 -2.25 -7.61 4.62
CA GLU A 130 -2.19 -8.80 3.76
C GLU A 130 -0.73 -9.20 3.49
N ARG A 131 0.12 -8.23 3.12
CA ARG A 131 1.56 -8.46 2.89
C ARG A 131 2.25 -8.99 4.13
N LYS A 132 1.95 -8.44 5.31
CA LYS A 132 2.49 -8.94 6.58
C LYS A 132 2.08 -10.38 6.84
N ALA A 133 0.79 -10.70 6.73
CA ALA A 133 0.28 -12.04 6.96
C ALA A 133 0.91 -13.06 5.98
N THR A 134 1.08 -12.67 4.72
CA THR A 134 1.74 -13.51 3.72
C THR A 134 3.23 -13.71 4.03
N PHE A 135 3.93 -12.65 4.43
CA PHE A 135 5.33 -12.71 4.85
C PHE A 135 5.51 -13.71 6.01
N GLU A 136 4.73 -13.57 7.07
CA GLU A 136 4.77 -14.47 8.24
C GLU A 136 4.46 -15.91 7.84
N SER A 137 3.42 -16.14 7.01
CA SER A 137 3.06 -17.45 6.49
C SER A 137 4.16 -18.07 5.61
N ALA A 138 4.86 -17.25 4.81
CA ALA A 138 5.96 -17.70 3.97
C ALA A 138 7.18 -18.12 4.79
N LEU A 139 7.52 -17.37 5.86
CA LEU A 139 8.57 -17.77 6.81
C LEU A 139 8.23 -19.12 7.48
N TRP A 140 6.99 -19.25 7.99
CA TRP A 140 6.51 -20.50 8.58
C TRP A 140 6.67 -21.71 7.64
N LYS A 141 6.27 -21.55 6.38
CA LYS A 141 6.40 -22.59 5.35
C LYS A 141 7.85 -23.02 5.14
N ASN A 142 8.79 -22.10 5.31
CA ASN A 142 10.22 -22.37 5.21
C ASN A 142 10.88 -22.78 6.54
N GLY A 143 10.09 -23.06 7.58
CA GLY A 143 10.58 -23.53 8.89
C GLY A 143 11.15 -22.43 9.78
N ILE A 144 10.93 -21.15 9.43
CA ILE A 144 11.37 -19.98 10.20
C ILE A 144 10.20 -19.46 11.02
N LEU A 145 10.40 -19.35 12.34
CA LEU A 145 9.39 -18.79 13.24
C LEU A 145 9.44 -17.25 13.18
N PRO A 146 8.34 -16.58 12.76
CA PRO A 146 8.28 -15.12 12.81
C PRO A 146 8.50 -14.60 14.23
N GLN A 147 9.32 -13.57 14.38
CA GLN A 147 9.63 -12.94 15.65
C GLN A 147 9.12 -11.51 15.66
N GLU A 148 8.38 -11.12 16.71
CA GLU A 148 7.79 -9.79 16.82
C GLU A 148 8.86 -8.68 16.78
N LYS A 149 10.04 -8.91 17.39
CA LYS A 149 11.16 -7.96 17.35
C LYS A 149 11.71 -7.68 15.96
N ARG A 150 11.45 -8.58 14.99
CA ARG A 150 11.88 -8.46 13.59
C ARG A 150 10.84 -7.81 12.70
N TYR A 151 9.81 -7.26 13.29
CA TYR A 151 8.78 -6.49 12.60
C TYR A 151 8.73 -5.06 13.16
N VAL A 152 8.73 -4.07 12.27
CA VAL A 152 8.43 -2.69 12.62
C VAL A 152 7.35 -2.15 11.69
N GLU A 153 6.47 -1.33 12.23
CA GLU A 153 5.45 -0.62 11.47
C GLU A 153 6.07 0.64 10.88
N GLY A 154 6.03 0.77 9.55
CA GLY A 154 6.36 1.98 8.81
C GLY A 154 5.11 2.75 8.41
N ASP A 155 5.30 3.83 7.68
CA ASP A 155 4.25 4.76 7.24
C ASP A 155 3.99 4.72 5.73
N LEU A 156 4.50 3.71 5.03
CA LEU A 156 4.49 3.55 3.56
C LEU A 156 5.34 4.58 2.81
N THR A 157 6.07 5.43 3.53
CA THR A 157 7.02 6.39 2.95
C THR A 157 8.46 6.03 3.33
N GLY A 158 9.44 6.74 2.79
CA GLY A 158 10.85 6.57 3.16
C GLY A 158 11.23 7.25 4.50
N ASN A 159 10.28 7.81 5.25
CA ASN A 159 10.58 8.70 6.38
C ASN A 159 10.44 8.05 7.77
N ALA A 160 10.18 6.75 7.85
CA ALA A 160 10.02 6.05 9.13
C ALA A 160 11.38 5.71 9.79
N HIS A 161 12.34 6.65 9.81
CA HIS A 161 13.72 6.45 10.27
C HIS A 161 13.82 5.85 11.67
N SER A 162 12.99 6.28 12.63
CA SER A 162 12.99 5.71 13.98
C SER A 162 12.58 4.23 14.03
N ALA A 163 11.70 3.80 13.13
CA ALA A 163 11.33 2.39 13.01
C ALA A 163 12.46 1.59 12.37
N TYR A 164 13.13 2.16 11.37
CA TYR A 164 14.26 1.51 10.70
C TYR A 164 15.44 1.32 11.65
N ALA A 165 15.85 2.38 12.37
CA ALA A 165 16.89 2.32 13.37
C ALA A 165 16.59 1.27 14.44
N ARG A 166 15.36 1.25 14.98
CA ARG A 166 14.95 0.24 15.96
C ARG A 166 15.06 -1.19 15.42
N LEU A 167 14.65 -1.43 14.17
CA LEU A 167 14.76 -2.76 13.57
C LEU A 167 16.21 -3.24 13.52
N LEU A 168 17.13 -2.35 13.15
CA LEU A 168 18.56 -2.64 13.07
C LEU A 168 19.19 -2.83 14.45
N ASP A 169 18.89 -1.93 15.41
CA ASP A 169 19.44 -1.97 16.77
C ASP A 169 18.99 -3.22 17.54
N ASP A 170 17.71 -3.59 17.41
CA ASP A 170 17.15 -4.77 18.11
C ASP A 170 17.59 -6.09 17.47
N ASN A 171 18.09 -6.06 16.23
CA ASN A 171 18.43 -7.26 15.46
C ASN A 171 19.75 -7.09 14.69
N PRO A 172 20.90 -7.05 15.38
CA PRO A 172 22.21 -6.92 14.73
C PRO A 172 22.60 -8.14 13.87
N ASP A 173 21.84 -9.21 13.97
CA ASP A 173 22.01 -10.47 13.25
C ASP A 173 21.17 -10.56 11.96
N LEU A 174 20.44 -9.49 11.58
CA LEU A 174 19.63 -9.50 10.34
C LEU A 174 20.49 -9.72 9.10
N GLU A 175 20.04 -10.67 8.27
CA GLU A 175 20.63 -11.00 6.96
C GLU A 175 19.85 -10.37 5.81
N ALA A 176 18.52 -10.21 5.99
CA ALA A 176 17.66 -9.59 4.98
C ALA A 176 16.51 -8.83 5.63
N VAL A 177 16.00 -7.83 4.92
CA VAL A 177 14.79 -7.08 5.31
C VAL A 177 13.83 -7.03 4.13
N PHE A 178 12.61 -7.49 4.36
CA PHE A 178 11.49 -7.31 3.44
C PHE A 178 10.82 -5.96 3.74
N CYS A 179 10.76 -5.09 2.74
CA CYS A 179 10.05 -3.81 2.85
C CYS A 179 8.70 -3.89 2.14
N VAL A 180 7.67 -3.30 2.75
CA VAL A 180 6.29 -3.34 2.25
C VAL A 180 6.13 -2.71 0.87
N ASN A 181 6.97 -1.73 0.50
CA ASN A 181 7.02 -1.08 -0.81
C ASN A 181 8.42 -0.51 -1.10
N ASP A 182 8.61 0.03 -2.30
CA ASP A 182 9.89 0.56 -2.77
C ASP A 182 10.32 1.84 -2.04
N GLU A 183 9.38 2.72 -1.66
CA GLU A 183 9.70 3.94 -0.91
C GLU A 183 10.22 3.60 0.48
N THR A 184 9.61 2.65 1.16
CA THR A 184 10.09 2.12 2.44
C THR A 184 11.48 1.49 2.29
N ALA A 185 11.71 0.74 1.21
CA ALA A 185 13.02 0.15 0.95
C ALA A 185 14.10 1.21 0.73
N ALA A 186 13.79 2.27 -0.03
CA ALA A 186 14.72 3.38 -0.26
C ALA A 186 15.10 4.08 1.05
N GLY A 187 14.10 4.39 1.91
CA GLY A 187 14.35 5.00 3.22
C GLY A 187 15.14 4.10 4.16
N PHE A 188 14.89 2.80 4.15
CA PHE A 188 15.64 1.83 4.93
C PHE A 188 17.13 1.77 4.50
N TYR A 189 17.41 1.84 3.18
CA TYR A 189 18.79 1.90 2.68
C TYR A 189 19.52 3.17 3.11
N GLU A 190 18.83 4.30 3.22
CA GLU A 190 19.42 5.54 3.72
C GLU A 190 19.78 5.42 5.20
N GLU A 191 18.90 4.87 6.02
CA GLU A 191 19.15 4.62 7.44
C GLU A 191 20.33 3.68 7.67
N GLN A 192 20.44 2.61 6.90
CA GLN A 192 21.53 1.63 7.04
C GLN A 192 22.91 2.24 6.75
N LYS A 193 23.00 3.35 6.02
CA LYS A 193 24.27 4.02 5.67
C LYS A 193 24.68 5.08 6.70
N ALA A 194 23.77 5.50 7.57
CA ALA A 194 24.00 6.55 8.57
C ALA A 194 24.73 6.01 9.78
#